data_4e3cd9cba9246768a0f2501b3797212e
#
_entry.id   4e3cd9cba9246768a0f2501b3797212e
#
_cell.length_a   1.000
_cell.length_b   1.000
_cell.length_c   1.000
_cell.angle_alpha   90.00
_cell.angle_beta   90.00
_cell.angle_gamma   90.00
#
_symmetry.space_group_name_H-M   'P 1'
#
loop_
_entity.id
_entity.type
_entity.pdbx_description
1 polymer ?
#
loop_
_entity_poly.entity_id
_entity_poly.type
_entity_poly.pdbx_seq_one_letter_code
_entity_poly.pdbx_strand_id
1 'polypeptide(L)'
;MKFSCEKHLLQAAVAAASRAASAKSPISALEGLLIEAGSGVRVTGYDLKKGIYMNIEADVAQPGSAVLMTAKLFSEMMRLLPDGIVTVEVGDDSRASVRCGQSEYGFMALPAADYPELPEVDESEAVRISQKALRSMIDESIFAVSTNESRPVYMGSLFELEGGRLTMVSVDGY
;
A
#
# COMPACT_ATOMS: atom_id res chain seq x y z
N MET A 1 14.95 13.93 -1.98
CA MET A 1 14.76 12.58 -2.52
C MET A 1 14.48 12.67 -4.02
N LYS A 2 15.12 11.82 -4.84
CA LYS A 2 14.87 11.78 -6.29
C LYS A 2 15.10 10.38 -6.86
N PHE A 3 14.12 9.87 -7.61
CA PHE A 3 14.22 8.57 -8.29
C PHE A 3 13.43 8.57 -9.61
N SER A 4 13.75 7.59 -10.46
CA SER A 4 13.04 7.33 -11.71
C SER A 4 12.76 5.84 -11.87
N CYS A 5 11.60 5.49 -12.40
CA CYS A 5 11.21 4.11 -12.67
C CYS A 5 10.17 4.02 -13.78
N GLU A 6 9.92 2.80 -14.26
CA GLU A 6 8.84 2.54 -15.19
C GLU A 6 7.48 2.90 -14.57
N LYS A 7 6.64 3.62 -15.31
CA LYS A 7 5.30 4.06 -14.86
C LYS A 7 4.46 2.92 -14.33
N HIS A 8 4.46 1.77 -15.01
CA HIS A 8 3.62 0.64 -14.63
C HIS A 8 4.00 0.05 -13.26
N LEU A 9 5.30 0.07 -12.88
CA LEU A 9 5.75 -0.39 -11.57
C LEU A 9 5.26 0.54 -10.46
N LEU A 10 5.47 1.85 -10.62
CA LEU A 10 5.02 2.83 -9.64
C LEU A 10 3.49 2.87 -9.55
N GLN A 11 2.80 2.78 -10.67
CA GLN A 11 1.32 2.73 -10.69
C GLN A 11 0.79 1.52 -9.92
N ALA A 12 1.37 0.34 -10.12
CA ALA A 12 0.96 -0.87 -9.39
C ALA A 12 1.21 -0.73 -7.89
N ALA A 13 2.37 -0.22 -7.48
CA ALA A 13 2.72 -0.01 -6.09
C ALA A 13 1.81 1.02 -5.42
N VAL A 14 1.60 2.17 -6.04
CA VAL A 14 0.71 3.23 -5.54
C VAL A 14 -0.73 2.73 -5.45
N ALA A 15 -1.24 2.02 -6.45
CA ALA A 15 -2.59 1.48 -6.44
C ALA A 15 -2.80 0.43 -5.34
N ALA A 16 -1.81 -0.43 -5.07
CA ALA A 16 -1.88 -1.41 -3.99
C ALA A 16 -1.82 -0.73 -2.62
N ALA A 17 -0.82 0.12 -2.37
CA ALA A 17 -0.62 0.81 -1.10
C ALA A 17 -1.80 1.74 -0.76
N SER A 18 -2.39 2.42 -1.74
CA SER A 18 -3.55 3.30 -1.54
C SER A 18 -4.77 2.59 -0.95
N ARG A 19 -4.88 1.27 -1.07
CA ARG A 19 -5.98 0.48 -0.46
C ARG A 19 -5.85 0.37 1.07
N ALA A 20 -4.67 0.62 1.60
CA ALA A 20 -4.40 0.65 3.02
C ALA A 20 -4.23 2.07 3.57
N ALA A 21 -4.20 3.11 2.72
CA ALA A 21 -4.18 4.48 3.20
C ALA A 21 -5.54 4.89 3.77
N SER A 22 -5.54 5.74 4.78
CA SER A 22 -6.77 6.26 5.38
C SER A 22 -7.42 7.30 4.47
N ALA A 23 -8.74 7.23 4.34
CA ALA A 23 -9.48 8.28 3.62
C ALA A 23 -9.63 9.56 4.45
N LYS A 24 -9.61 9.42 5.78
CA LYS A 24 -9.67 10.52 6.75
C LYS A 24 -9.08 10.04 8.07
N SER A 25 -8.08 10.73 8.57
CA SER A 25 -7.38 10.36 9.79
C SER A 25 -7.04 11.58 10.65
N PRO A 26 -7.06 11.46 11.99
CA PRO A 26 -6.48 12.48 12.86
C PRO A 26 -4.96 12.62 12.68
N ILE A 27 -4.28 11.60 12.14
CA ILE A 27 -2.87 11.64 11.75
C ILE A 27 -2.82 11.88 10.24
N SER A 28 -2.58 13.13 9.82
CA SER A 28 -2.63 13.53 8.41
C SER A 28 -1.73 12.69 7.50
N ALA A 29 -0.55 12.26 7.98
CA ALA A 29 0.38 11.44 7.22
C ALA A 29 -0.24 10.12 6.71
N LEU A 30 -1.20 9.52 7.45
CA LEU A 30 -1.87 8.29 7.04
C LEU A 30 -2.85 8.45 5.85
N GLU A 31 -3.16 9.69 5.46
CA GLU A 31 -3.93 9.98 4.24
C GLU A 31 -3.04 9.98 2.99
N GLY A 32 -1.71 9.96 3.19
CA GLY A 32 -0.69 9.88 2.15
C GLY A 32 -0.10 8.49 2.00
N LEU A 33 0.92 8.40 1.13
CA LEU A 33 1.76 7.22 0.97
C LEU A 33 3.19 7.56 1.39
N LEU A 34 3.77 6.74 2.25
CA LEU A 34 5.19 6.84 2.55
C LEU A 34 5.98 6.25 1.37
N ILE A 35 6.88 7.05 0.85
CA ILE A 35 7.83 6.68 -0.21
C ILE A 35 9.22 6.69 0.39
N GLU A 36 9.93 5.58 0.26
CA GLU A 36 11.29 5.40 0.73
C GLU A 36 12.17 4.98 -0.45
N ALA A 37 13.13 5.82 -0.81
CA ALA A 37 14.07 5.58 -1.89
C ALA A 37 15.47 5.26 -1.33
N GLY A 38 15.98 4.07 -1.63
CA GLY A 38 17.28 3.56 -1.19
C GLY A 38 17.94 2.71 -2.28
N SER A 39 18.06 1.41 -2.09
CA SER A 39 18.49 0.47 -3.15
C SER A 39 17.43 0.19 -4.23
N GLY A 40 16.25 0.68 -4.04
CA GLY A 40 15.06 0.69 -4.87
C GLY A 40 14.05 1.62 -4.22
N VAL A 41 12.77 1.49 -4.52
CA VAL A 41 11.72 2.30 -3.91
C VAL A 41 10.70 1.42 -3.23
N ARG A 42 10.40 1.73 -1.98
CA ARG A 42 9.26 1.17 -1.23
C ARG A 42 8.13 2.19 -1.18
N VAL A 43 6.93 1.73 -1.49
CA VAL A 43 5.68 2.52 -1.38
C VAL A 43 4.81 1.86 -0.33
N THR A 44 4.48 2.60 0.73
CA THR A 44 3.72 2.09 1.88
C THR A 44 2.44 2.88 2.09
N GLY A 45 1.33 2.18 2.31
CA GLY A 45 0.06 2.70 2.80
C GLY A 45 -0.31 2.04 4.13
N TYR A 46 -0.85 2.80 5.09
CA TYR A 46 -1.18 2.32 6.42
C TYR A 46 -2.35 3.11 7.02
N ASP A 47 -3.27 2.44 7.72
CA ASP A 47 -4.41 3.07 8.42
C ASP A 47 -4.52 2.65 9.90
N LEU A 48 -3.42 2.15 10.49
CA LEU A 48 -3.28 1.58 11.84
C LEU A 48 -3.96 0.21 12.04
N LYS A 49 -4.75 -0.26 11.08
CA LYS A 49 -5.40 -1.58 11.12
C LYS A 49 -4.83 -2.53 10.06
N LYS A 50 -4.50 -1.99 8.90
CA LYS A 50 -3.90 -2.73 7.79
C LYS A 50 -2.79 -1.91 7.17
N GLY A 51 -1.69 -2.56 6.81
CA GLY A 51 -0.58 -1.99 6.07
C GLY A 51 -0.33 -2.76 4.79
N ILE A 52 -0.04 -2.04 3.71
CA ILE A 52 0.39 -2.62 2.44
C ILE A 52 1.63 -1.87 2.00
N TYR A 53 2.70 -2.61 1.71
CA TYR A 53 3.87 -2.03 1.05
C TYR A 53 4.24 -2.84 -0.19
N MET A 54 4.84 -2.15 -1.14
CA MET A 54 5.44 -2.75 -2.33
C MET A 54 6.83 -2.19 -2.56
N ASN A 55 7.77 -3.08 -2.84
CA ASN A 55 9.10 -2.71 -3.31
C ASN A 55 9.11 -2.77 -4.84
N ILE A 56 9.68 -1.75 -5.46
CA ILE A 56 9.84 -1.67 -6.92
C ILE A 56 11.29 -1.35 -7.27
N GLU A 57 11.72 -1.79 -8.43
CA GLU A 57 13.00 -1.40 -9.00
C GLU A 57 12.92 0.05 -9.48
N ALA A 58 13.93 0.83 -9.15
CA ALA A 58 14.04 2.23 -9.53
C ALA A 58 15.51 2.67 -9.59
N ASP A 59 15.79 3.63 -10.46
CA ASP A 59 17.06 4.37 -10.46
C ASP A 59 16.96 5.50 -9.43
N VAL A 60 17.71 5.39 -8.34
CA VAL A 60 17.68 6.32 -7.21
C VAL A 60 18.86 7.28 -7.31
N ALA A 61 18.59 8.48 -7.83
CA ALA A 61 19.60 9.53 -7.94
C ALA A 61 19.91 10.19 -6.59
N GLN A 62 18.91 10.32 -5.71
CA GLN A 62 19.05 10.89 -4.36
C GLN A 62 18.21 10.07 -3.37
N PRO A 63 18.81 9.29 -2.47
CA PRO A 63 18.11 8.57 -1.42
C PRO A 63 17.32 9.51 -0.51
N GLY A 64 16.30 8.97 0.17
CA GLY A 64 15.50 9.70 1.14
C GLY A 64 14.10 9.13 1.27
N SER A 65 13.30 9.78 2.10
CA SER A 65 11.92 9.37 2.34
C SER A 65 11.01 10.58 2.54
N ALA A 66 9.76 10.44 2.11
CA ALA A 66 8.72 11.44 2.30
C ALA A 66 7.33 10.82 2.19
N VAL A 67 6.34 11.49 2.77
CA VAL A 67 4.92 11.11 2.60
C VAL A 67 4.29 11.97 1.52
N LEU A 68 3.80 11.36 0.45
CA LEU A 68 3.12 12.09 -0.63
C LEU A 68 1.60 12.12 -0.39
N MET A 69 1.05 13.32 -0.31
CA MET A 69 -0.36 13.60 -0.03
C MET A 69 -1.14 13.85 -1.33
N THR A 70 -2.36 13.43 -1.51
CA THR A 70 -3.08 12.38 -0.79
C THR A 70 -3.00 11.09 -1.61
N ALA A 71 -3.02 9.93 -0.94
CA ALA A 71 -2.88 8.63 -1.60
C ALA A 71 -3.87 8.44 -2.76
N LYS A 72 -5.14 8.84 -2.57
CA LYS A 72 -6.18 8.73 -3.60
C LYS A 72 -5.84 9.55 -4.84
N LEU A 73 -5.48 10.82 -4.65
CA LEU A 73 -5.14 11.72 -5.76
C LEU A 73 -3.90 11.21 -6.50
N PHE A 74 -2.87 10.77 -5.75
CA PHE A 74 -1.65 10.22 -6.35
C PHE A 74 -1.95 8.98 -7.18
N SER A 75 -2.80 8.07 -6.68
CA SER A 75 -3.22 6.87 -7.42
C SER A 75 -3.99 7.20 -8.71
N GLU A 76 -4.92 8.17 -8.64
CA GLU A 76 -5.69 8.61 -9.82
C GLU A 76 -4.78 9.25 -10.87
N MET A 77 -3.83 10.08 -10.46
CA MET A 77 -2.90 10.75 -11.37
C MET A 77 -1.93 9.76 -12.01
N MET A 78 -1.39 8.79 -11.26
CA MET A 78 -0.56 7.74 -11.83
C MET A 78 -1.26 6.96 -12.94
N ARG A 79 -2.57 6.80 -12.84
CA ARG A 79 -3.38 6.14 -13.88
C ARG A 79 -3.48 6.98 -15.17
N LEU A 80 -3.47 8.31 -15.05
CA LEU A 80 -3.62 9.26 -16.16
C LEU A 80 -2.32 9.62 -16.86
N LEU A 81 -1.16 9.33 -16.24
CA LEU A 81 0.14 9.56 -16.85
C LEU A 81 0.32 8.71 -18.13
N PRO A 82 1.03 9.21 -19.13
CA PRO A 82 1.43 8.41 -20.30
C PRO A 82 2.37 7.28 -19.87
N ASP A 83 2.51 6.27 -20.72
CA ASP A 83 3.51 5.23 -20.52
C ASP A 83 4.93 5.79 -20.70
N GLY A 84 5.87 5.26 -19.92
CA GLY A 84 7.27 5.67 -19.95
C GLY A 84 7.90 5.75 -18.57
N ILE A 85 9.02 6.44 -18.50
CA ILE A 85 9.75 6.66 -17.23
C ILE A 85 9.10 7.80 -16.46
N VAL A 86 8.78 7.53 -15.21
CA VAL A 86 8.31 8.50 -14.24
C VAL A 86 9.47 8.92 -13.36
N THR A 87 9.67 10.21 -13.21
CA THR A 87 10.61 10.79 -12.24
C THR A 87 9.84 11.44 -11.11
N VAL A 88 10.17 11.07 -9.89
CA VAL A 88 9.64 11.67 -8.64
C VAL A 88 10.77 12.42 -7.97
N GLU A 89 10.53 13.67 -7.65
CA GLU A 89 11.47 14.53 -6.93
C GLU A 89 10.78 15.23 -5.77
N VAL A 90 11.35 15.13 -4.59
CA VAL A 90 10.87 15.82 -3.38
C VAL A 90 11.95 16.78 -2.92
N GLY A 91 11.60 18.06 -2.96
CA GLY A 91 12.45 19.17 -2.51
C GLY A 91 12.34 19.41 -1.01
N ASP A 92 13.18 20.35 -0.53
CA ASP A 92 13.20 20.76 0.89
C ASP A 92 12.01 21.68 1.26
N ASP A 93 11.25 22.12 0.25
CA ASP A 93 10.09 23.03 0.39
C ASP A 93 8.77 22.30 0.66
N SER A 94 8.83 21.02 1.08
CA SER A 94 7.65 20.17 1.30
C SER A 94 6.78 19.98 0.05
N ARG A 95 7.40 20.05 -1.12
CA ARG A 95 6.76 19.80 -2.41
C ARG A 95 7.41 18.63 -3.11
N ALA A 96 6.56 17.82 -3.72
CA ALA A 96 6.98 16.75 -4.62
C ALA A 96 6.53 17.09 -6.04
N SER A 97 7.39 16.83 -7.03
CA SER A 97 7.02 16.83 -8.45
C SER A 97 7.07 15.41 -9.00
N VAL A 98 6.10 15.08 -9.84
CA VAL A 98 6.01 13.81 -10.57
C VAL A 98 5.94 14.13 -12.06
N ARG A 99 6.94 13.69 -12.81
CA ARG A 99 7.07 13.97 -14.23
C ARG A 99 7.05 12.68 -15.06
N CYS A 100 6.34 12.72 -16.16
CA CYS A 100 6.37 11.66 -17.17
C CYS A 100 6.13 12.26 -18.56
N GLY A 101 7.12 12.18 -19.45
CA GLY A 101 7.07 12.87 -20.75
C GLY A 101 6.90 14.38 -20.61
N GLN A 102 5.81 14.91 -21.16
CA GLN A 102 5.46 16.34 -21.06
C GLN A 102 4.55 16.65 -19.85
N SER A 103 4.12 15.63 -19.12
CA SER A 103 3.23 15.82 -17.97
C SER A 103 4.03 16.05 -16.70
N GLU A 104 3.64 17.07 -15.93
CA GLU A 104 4.20 17.37 -14.61
C GLU A 104 3.07 17.67 -13.63
N TYR A 105 3.16 17.05 -12.45
CA TYR A 105 2.21 17.23 -11.36
C TYR A 105 2.93 17.53 -10.06
N GLY A 106 2.36 18.46 -9.28
CA GLY A 106 2.86 18.80 -7.94
C GLY A 106 1.99 18.18 -6.84
N PHE A 107 2.65 17.73 -5.79
CA PHE A 107 2.02 17.21 -4.58
C PHE A 107 2.56 17.90 -3.34
N MET A 108 1.78 17.92 -2.28
CA MET A 108 2.29 18.21 -0.95
C MET A 108 3.07 16.99 -0.44
N ALA A 109 4.22 17.23 0.14
CA ALA A 109 5.02 16.24 0.83
C ALA A 109 5.07 16.55 2.33
N LEU A 110 4.98 15.53 3.18
CA LEU A 110 5.21 15.62 4.62
C LEU A 110 6.49 14.86 4.97
N PRO A 111 7.14 15.21 6.10
CA PRO A 111 8.28 14.45 6.59
C PRO A 111 7.91 12.97 6.83
N ALA A 112 8.80 12.07 6.46
CA ALA A 112 8.60 10.63 6.72
C ALA A 112 8.49 10.32 8.21
N ALA A 113 9.12 11.11 9.08
CA ALA A 113 9.05 10.96 10.52
C ALA A 113 7.63 11.12 11.10
N ASP A 114 6.72 11.78 10.36
CA ASP A 114 5.32 11.93 10.76
C ASP A 114 4.49 10.68 10.44
N TYR A 115 5.06 9.71 9.71
CA TYR A 115 4.36 8.48 9.34
C TYR A 115 4.57 7.41 10.41
N PRO A 116 3.50 6.84 10.97
CA PRO A 116 3.62 5.77 11.98
C PRO A 116 4.32 4.54 11.41
N GLU A 117 5.18 3.93 12.20
CA GLU A 117 5.84 2.69 11.84
C GLU A 117 4.83 1.54 11.70
N LEU A 118 5.02 0.70 10.69
CA LEU A 118 4.27 -0.54 10.58
C LEU A 118 4.80 -1.53 11.62
N PRO A 119 3.90 -2.30 12.27
CA PRO A 119 4.33 -3.39 13.14
C PRO A 119 5.21 -4.38 12.39
N GLU A 120 6.30 -4.81 13.04
CA GLU A 120 7.11 -5.91 12.54
C GLU A 120 6.31 -7.22 12.62
N VAL A 121 6.42 -8.05 11.60
CA VAL A 121 5.80 -9.37 11.55
C VAL A 121 6.90 -10.42 11.73
N ASP A 122 6.73 -11.30 12.73
CA ASP A 122 7.60 -12.46 12.89
C ASP A 122 7.32 -13.49 11.78
N GLU A 123 8.30 -13.71 10.92
CA GLU A 123 8.21 -14.65 9.82
C GLU A 123 8.69 -16.08 10.18
N SER A 124 9.07 -16.33 11.43
CA SER A 124 9.61 -17.62 11.85
C SER A 124 8.65 -18.79 11.66
N GLU A 125 7.34 -18.53 11.78
CA GLU A 125 6.26 -19.50 11.56
C GLU A 125 5.45 -19.22 10.28
N ALA A 126 6.03 -18.53 9.31
CA ALA A 126 5.35 -18.15 8.09
C ALA A 126 4.95 -19.36 7.24
N VAL A 127 3.70 -19.38 6.80
CA VAL A 127 3.16 -20.39 5.89
C VAL A 127 3.13 -19.87 4.47
N ARG A 128 3.59 -20.68 3.54
CA ARG A 128 3.56 -20.34 2.11
C ARG A 128 2.37 -21.02 1.41
N ILE A 129 1.53 -20.21 0.80
CA ILE A 129 0.41 -20.67 -0.03
C ILE A 129 0.47 -20.03 -1.41
N SER A 130 0.01 -20.73 -2.44
CA SER A 130 -0.09 -20.12 -3.76
C SER A 130 -1.15 -19.02 -3.78
N GLN A 131 -0.86 -17.90 -4.44
CA GLN A 131 -1.77 -16.77 -4.58
C GLN A 131 -3.13 -17.17 -5.17
N LYS A 132 -3.11 -18.11 -6.14
CA LYS A 132 -4.32 -18.65 -6.76
C LYS A 132 -5.18 -19.42 -5.76
N ALA A 133 -4.56 -20.27 -4.92
CA ALA A 133 -5.29 -21.03 -3.92
C ALA A 133 -5.91 -20.12 -2.85
N LEU A 134 -5.14 -19.16 -2.32
CA LEU A 134 -5.66 -18.20 -1.34
C LEU A 134 -6.82 -17.39 -1.91
N ARG A 135 -6.70 -16.92 -3.15
CA ARG A 135 -7.77 -16.19 -3.82
C ARG A 135 -9.04 -17.02 -3.95
N SER A 136 -8.92 -18.29 -4.39
CA SER A 136 -10.08 -19.21 -4.49
C SER A 136 -10.77 -19.40 -3.14
N MET A 137 -10.00 -19.64 -2.06
CA MET A 137 -10.55 -19.79 -0.71
C MET A 137 -11.30 -18.52 -0.26
N ILE A 138 -10.76 -17.33 -0.55
CA ILE A 138 -11.42 -16.06 -0.24
C ILE A 138 -12.71 -15.92 -1.04
N ASP A 139 -12.67 -16.12 -2.34
CA ASP A 139 -13.83 -15.95 -3.24
C ASP A 139 -14.96 -16.93 -2.85
N GLU A 140 -14.64 -18.14 -2.35
CA GLU A 140 -15.58 -19.18 -1.95
C GLU A 140 -16.16 -19.00 -0.54
N SER A 141 -15.63 -18.10 0.29
CA SER A 141 -16.04 -17.96 1.69
C SER A 141 -16.43 -16.53 2.10
N ILE A 142 -15.91 -15.50 1.43
CA ILE A 142 -16.06 -14.10 1.85
C ILE A 142 -17.53 -13.63 1.89
N PHE A 143 -18.40 -14.21 1.07
CA PHE A 143 -19.82 -13.88 1.04
C PHE A 143 -20.57 -14.23 2.33
N ALA A 144 -20.03 -15.15 3.14
CA ALA A 144 -20.60 -15.57 4.41
C ALA A 144 -20.08 -14.78 5.62
N VAL A 145 -19.26 -13.76 5.39
CA VAL A 145 -18.79 -12.84 6.45
C VAL A 145 -19.88 -11.85 6.81
N SER A 146 -20.17 -11.71 8.11
CA SER A 146 -21.17 -10.76 8.61
C SER A 146 -20.72 -9.32 8.46
N THR A 147 -21.68 -8.42 8.22
CA THR A 147 -21.48 -6.97 8.30
C THR A 147 -21.96 -6.36 9.63
N ASN A 148 -22.41 -7.19 10.57
CA ASN A 148 -22.97 -6.74 11.84
C ASN A 148 -21.86 -6.48 12.87
N GLU A 149 -21.59 -5.21 13.14
CA GLU A 149 -20.55 -4.74 14.08
C GLU A 149 -20.81 -5.15 15.54
N SER A 150 -22.04 -5.55 15.91
CA SER A 150 -22.34 -6.02 17.25
C SER A 150 -21.74 -7.40 17.56
N ARG A 151 -21.32 -8.14 16.53
CA ARG A 151 -20.66 -9.45 16.64
C ARG A 151 -19.37 -9.48 15.83
N PRO A 152 -18.30 -8.81 16.32
CA PRO A 152 -17.06 -8.61 15.54
C PRO A 152 -16.39 -9.90 15.07
N VAL A 153 -16.56 -11.02 15.81
CA VAL A 153 -15.97 -12.32 15.48
C VAL A 153 -16.49 -12.86 14.14
N TYR A 154 -17.70 -12.49 13.73
CA TYR A 154 -18.27 -12.90 12.44
C TYR A 154 -17.94 -11.97 11.28
N MET A 155 -17.25 -10.83 11.56
CA MET A 155 -16.81 -9.89 10.53
C MET A 155 -15.50 -10.29 9.85
N GLY A 156 -14.98 -11.47 10.17
CA GLY A 156 -13.76 -12.03 9.60
C GLY A 156 -13.92 -13.50 9.27
N SER A 157 -12.90 -14.04 8.62
CA SER A 157 -12.78 -15.47 8.34
C SER A 157 -11.76 -16.09 9.27
N LEU A 158 -12.08 -17.25 9.81
CA LEU A 158 -11.15 -18.07 10.59
C LEU A 158 -10.20 -18.80 9.63
N PHE A 159 -8.90 -18.70 9.91
CA PHE A 159 -7.87 -19.51 9.28
C PHE A 159 -7.37 -20.54 10.28
N GLU A 160 -7.51 -21.82 9.94
CA GLU A 160 -7.00 -22.94 10.74
C GLU A 160 -5.90 -23.65 9.95
N LEU A 161 -4.72 -23.76 10.55
CA LEU A 161 -3.60 -24.49 9.98
C LEU A 161 -3.31 -25.72 10.83
N GLU A 162 -3.63 -26.89 10.31
CA GLU A 162 -3.41 -28.16 11.01
C GLU A 162 -2.90 -29.22 10.03
N GLY A 163 -1.85 -29.96 10.42
CA GLY A 163 -1.30 -31.07 9.62
C GLY A 163 -0.88 -30.69 8.21
N GLY A 164 -0.43 -29.42 7.98
CA GLY A 164 -0.06 -28.92 6.66
C GLY A 164 -1.25 -28.56 5.77
N ARG A 165 -2.46 -28.57 6.30
CA ARG A 165 -3.69 -28.16 5.64
C ARG A 165 -4.17 -26.81 6.17
N LEU A 166 -4.46 -25.87 5.28
CA LEU A 166 -5.10 -24.61 5.60
C LEU A 166 -6.60 -24.72 5.32
N THR A 167 -7.41 -24.41 6.32
CA THR A 167 -8.87 -24.32 6.23
C THR A 167 -9.31 -22.89 6.46
N MET A 168 -10.22 -22.38 5.65
CA MET A 168 -10.82 -21.05 5.82
C MET A 168 -12.31 -21.21 6.06
N VAL A 169 -12.83 -20.59 7.14
CA VAL A 169 -14.24 -20.66 7.52
C VAL A 169 -14.80 -19.26 7.71
N SER A 170 -15.94 -18.99 7.12
CA SER A 170 -16.71 -17.75 7.30
C SER A 170 -18.15 -18.11 7.68
N VAL A 171 -18.75 -17.36 8.60
CA VAL A 171 -20.13 -17.55 9.05
C VAL A 171 -20.72 -16.20 9.49
N ASP A 172 -21.98 -15.95 9.20
CA ASP A 172 -22.71 -14.74 9.59
C ASP A 172 -23.46 -14.85 10.93
N GLY A 173 -23.55 -16.07 11.46
CA GLY A 173 -24.19 -16.35 12.76
C GLY A 173 -25.72 -16.51 12.70
N TYR A 174 -26.27 -16.82 11.52
CA TYR A 174 -27.66 -17.19 11.30
C TYR A 174 -27.80 -18.68 10.94
#